data_0a61615e98e3b5a31b30ef2a031f25b1
#
_entry.id   0a61615e98e3b5a31b30ef2a031f25b1
#
_cell.length_a   1.000
_cell.length_b   1.000
_cell.length_c   1.000
_cell.angle_alpha   90.00
_cell.angle_beta   90.00
_cell.angle_gamma   90.00
#
_symmetry.space_group_name_H-M   'P 1'
#
loop_
_entity.id
_entity.type
_entity.pdbx_description
1 polymer ?
#
loop_
_entity_poly.entity_id
_entity_poly.type
_entity_poly.pdbx_seq_one_letter_code
_entity_poly.pdbx_strand_id
1 'polypeptide(L)'
;MISAGEVFRQLAREHNMELARFGNLARQDPSYDKMIDARQKEIAQKRDDIIVEGRLSGWMVDGADLKVWLYAPIGCRIQRIATRDNVADEKTAAALTLEREQCEADRYRSYYSIDISDLSIYHIILNSEHWGVEGLGAIIDTAIARLKPDETR
;
A
#
# COMPACT_ATOMS: atom_id res chain seq x y z
N MET A 1 2.04 -10.71 -8.29
CA MET A 1 1.76 -9.59 -7.35
C MET A 1 3.05 -9.25 -6.63
N ILE A 2 3.28 -7.99 -6.34
CA ILE A 2 4.36 -7.51 -5.48
C ILE A 2 3.79 -6.55 -4.43
N SER A 3 4.19 -6.72 -3.17
CA SER A 3 3.78 -5.82 -2.08
C SER A 3 4.99 -5.11 -1.47
N ALA A 4 4.76 -3.93 -0.86
CA ALA A 4 5.80 -3.22 -0.10
C ALA A 4 6.42 -4.11 0.98
N GLY A 5 5.61 -4.95 1.65
CA GLY A 5 6.11 -5.89 2.64
C GLY A 5 6.99 -7.01 2.06
N GLU A 6 6.75 -7.42 0.82
CA GLU A 6 7.59 -8.41 0.13
C GLU A 6 8.94 -7.81 -0.26
N VAL A 7 8.94 -6.60 -0.81
CA VAL A 7 10.17 -5.83 -1.10
C VAL A 7 10.96 -5.57 0.17
N PHE A 8 10.30 -5.21 1.27
CA PHE A 8 10.95 -5.02 2.57
C PHE A 8 11.69 -6.28 3.03
N ARG A 9 11.03 -7.45 2.95
CA ARG A 9 11.68 -8.73 3.29
C ARG A 9 12.83 -9.08 2.36
N GLN A 10 12.71 -8.76 1.07
CA GLN A 10 13.78 -8.96 0.11
C GLN A 10 14.99 -8.09 0.42
N LEU A 11 14.80 -6.80 0.67
CA LEU A 11 15.87 -5.88 1.05
C LEU A 11 16.57 -6.31 2.35
N ALA A 12 15.82 -6.76 3.37
CA ALA A 12 16.42 -7.29 4.59
C ALA A 12 17.37 -8.46 4.30
N ARG A 13 16.98 -9.38 3.40
CA ARG A 13 17.83 -10.50 2.98
C ARG A 13 19.06 -10.05 2.19
N GLU A 14 18.89 -9.11 1.24
CA GLU A 14 20.00 -8.54 0.45
C GLU A 14 21.05 -7.86 1.33
N HIS A 15 20.61 -7.24 2.43
CA HIS A 15 21.50 -6.63 3.43
C HIS A 15 22.02 -7.63 4.50
N ASN A 16 21.72 -8.92 4.38
CA ASN A 16 22.08 -9.95 5.35
C ASN A 16 21.61 -9.62 6.78
N MET A 17 20.39 -9.05 6.91
CA MET A 17 19.82 -8.63 8.19
C MET A 17 18.57 -9.44 8.52
N GLU A 18 18.40 -9.72 9.82
CA GLU A 18 17.13 -10.17 10.33
C GLU A 18 16.05 -9.10 10.16
N LEU A 19 14.82 -9.54 9.87
CA LEU A 19 13.69 -8.65 9.57
C LEU A 19 13.41 -7.62 10.67
N ALA A 20 13.51 -8.04 11.94
CA ALA A 20 13.31 -7.16 13.08
C ALA A 20 14.39 -6.05 13.16
N ARG A 21 15.65 -6.41 12.91
CA ARG A 21 16.77 -5.46 12.88
C ARG A 21 16.62 -4.48 11.72
N PHE A 22 16.30 -4.97 10.54
CA PHE A 22 16.05 -4.14 9.36
C PHE A 22 14.88 -3.17 9.59
N GLY A 23 13.79 -3.65 10.23
CA GLY A 23 12.65 -2.82 10.60
C GLY A 23 12.99 -1.70 11.60
N ASN A 24 13.88 -1.96 12.55
CA ASN A 24 14.33 -0.93 13.49
C ASN A 24 15.17 0.15 12.79
N LEU A 25 16.02 -0.22 11.85
CA LEU A 25 16.78 0.74 11.05
C LEU A 25 15.87 1.57 10.14
N ALA A 26 14.91 0.93 9.48
CA ALA A 26 13.95 1.61 8.62
C ALA A 26 13.07 2.63 9.35
N ARG A 27 12.83 2.45 10.65
CA ARG A 27 12.14 3.47 11.47
C ARG A 27 13.00 4.70 11.76
N GLN A 28 14.32 4.56 11.77
CA GLN A 28 15.27 5.61 12.12
C GLN A 28 15.82 6.34 10.90
N ASP A 29 15.83 5.70 9.76
CA ASP A 29 16.42 6.24 8.53
C ASP A 29 15.43 6.18 7.35
N PRO A 30 14.96 7.35 6.88
CA PRO A 30 14.06 7.49 5.74
C PRO A 30 14.58 6.88 4.43
N SER A 31 15.88 6.64 4.33
CA SER A 31 16.47 6.07 3.12
C SER A 31 15.93 4.68 2.82
N TYR A 32 15.57 3.91 3.83
CA TYR A 32 15.00 2.57 3.67
C TYR A 32 13.59 2.60 3.04
N ASP A 33 12.74 3.55 3.47
CA ASP A 33 11.43 3.73 2.84
C ASP A 33 11.60 4.08 1.36
N LYS A 34 12.50 5.01 1.04
CA LYS A 34 12.81 5.38 -0.35
C LYS A 34 13.37 4.20 -1.17
N MET A 35 14.18 3.34 -0.56
CA MET A 35 14.68 2.13 -1.23
C MET A 35 13.55 1.16 -1.57
N ILE A 36 12.58 0.97 -0.67
CA ILE A 36 11.42 0.11 -0.90
C ILE A 36 10.59 0.64 -2.05
N ASP A 37 10.26 1.93 -2.02
CA ASP A 37 9.44 2.57 -3.04
C ASP A 37 10.14 2.57 -4.42
N ALA A 38 11.44 2.88 -4.45
CA ALA A 38 12.23 2.81 -5.68
C ALA A 38 12.27 1.39 -6.26
N ARG A 39 12.42 0.38 -5.41
CA ARG A 39 12.45 -1.03 -5.85
C ARG A 39 11.08 -1.47 -6.38
N GLN A 40 9.98 -1.07 -5.74
CA GLN A 40 8.64 -1.34 -6.26
C GLN A 40 8.43 -0.70 -7.65
N LYS A 41 8.82 0.56 -7.81
CA LYS A 41 8.76 1.27 -9.09
C LYS A 41 9.59 0.57 -10.16
N GLU A 42 10.83 0.21 -9.85
CA GLU A 42 11.72 -0.51 -10.76
C GLU A 42 11.12 -1.83 -11.25
N ILE A 43 10.56 -2.62 -10.32
CA ILE A 43 9.96 -3.92 -10.67
C ILE A 43 8.71 -3.72 -11.53
N ALA A 44 7.88 -2.73 -11.18
CA ALA A 44 6.67 -2.40 -11.95
C ALA A 44 7.00 -1.96 -13.39
N GLN A 45 8.08 -1.21 -13.59
CA GLN A 45 8.53 -0.76 -14.91
C GLN A 45 9.12 -1.87 -15.79
N LYS A 46 9.59 -2.96 -15.18
CA LYS A 46 10.25 -4.08 -15.90
C LYS A 46 9.33 -5.26 -16.16
N ARG A 47 8.10 -5.22 -15.70
CA ARG A 47 7.16 -6.36 -15.78
C ARG A 47 5.80 -5.90 -16.24
N ASP A 48 5.26 -6.60 -17.22
CA ASP A 48 3.86 -6.56 -17.56
C ASP A 48 3.05 -7.55 -16.70
N ASP A 49 1.74 -7.45 -16.72
CA ASP A 49 0.80 -8.33 -15.98
C ASP A 49 1.12 -8.43 -14.49
N ILE A 50 1.38 -7.29 -13.85
CA ILE A 50 1.76 -7.24 -12.45
C ILE A 50 0.74 -6.45 -11.61
N ILE A 51 0.45 -6.95 -10.41
CA ILE A 51 -0.26 -6.21 -9.37
C ILE A 51 0.75 -5.68 -8.37
N VAL A 52 0.75 -4.36 -8.16
CA VAL A 52 1.58 -3.68 -7.17
C VAL A 52 0.72 -3.21 -6.01
N GLU A 53 0.97 -3.74 -4.81
CA GLU A 53 0.23 -3.42 -3.60
C GLU A 53 1.09 -2.57 -2.66
N GLY A 54 0.54 -1.45 -2.21
CA GLY A 54 1.16 -0.56 -1.24
C GLY A 54 0.43 0.76 -1.15
N ARG A 55 0.63 1.49 -0.06
CA ARG A 55 -0.04 2.78 0.16
C ARG A 55 0.36 3.85 -0.85
N LEU A 56 1.61 3.83 -1.31
CA LEU A 56 2.13 4.77 -2.30
C LEU A 56 2.16 4.20 -3.72
N SER A 57 1.78 2.95 -3.93
CA SER A 57 1.90 2.31 -5.25
C SER A 57 1.17 3.08 -6.36
N GLY A 58 -0.01 3.64 -6.06
CA GLY A 58 -0.76 4.46 -7.01
C GLY A 58 -0.05 5.75 -7.43
N TRP A 59 0.82 6.30 -6.57
CA TRP A 59 1.62 7.48 -6.84
C TRP A 59 2.95 7.15 -7.50
N MET A 60 3.55 6.00 -7.14
CA MET A 60 4.88 5.60 -7.60
C MET A 60 4.87 4.95 -8.99
N VAL A 61 3.75 4.33 -9.37
CA VAL A 61 3.62 3.64 -10.67
C VAL A 61 2.76 4.48 -11.61
N ASP A 62 3.41 5.37 -12.37
CA ASP A 62 2.73 6.32 -13.25
C ASP A 62 1.97 5.64 -14.39
N GLY A 63 2.56 4.58 -14.98
CA GLY A 63 2.02 3.86 -16.12
C GLY A 63 1.11 2.67 -15.77
N ALA A 64 0.45 2.66 -14.61
CA ALA A 64 -0.49 1.60 -14.26
C ALA A 64 -1.78 1.71 -15.08
N ASP A 65 -2.20 0.61 -15.72
CA ASP A 65 -3.44 0.57 -16.51
C ASP A 65 -4.68 0.78 -15.63
N LEU A 66 -4.65 0.28 -14.39
CA LEU A 66 -5.72 0.45 -13.41
C LEU A 66 -5.15 0.79 -12.03
N LYS A 67 -5.59 1.94 -11.47
CA LYS A 67 -5.29 2.35 -10.10
C LYS A 67 -6.54 2.20 -9.25
N VAL A 68 -6.47 1.35 -8.22
CA VAL A 68 -7.59 1.05 -7.31
C VAL A 68 -7.23 1.44 -5.89
N TRP A 69 -8.08 2.21 -5.24
CA TRP A 69 -8.01 2.50 -3.83
C TRP A 69 -9.00 1.64 -3.05
N LEU A 70 -8.50 0.80 -2.15
CA LEU A 70 -9.33 0.03 -1.22
C LEU A 70 -9.52 0.83 0.07
N TYR A 71 -10.71 1.37 0.23
CA TYR A 71 -11.11 2.12 1.41
C TYR A 71 -11.77 1.21 2.45
N ALA A 72 -11.59 1.51 3.73
CA ALA A 72 -12.43 1.02 4.81
C ALA A 72 -12.62 2.13 5.85
N PRO A 73 -13.83 2.30 6.45
CA PRO A 73 -14.05 3.20 7.56
C PRO A 73 -13.09 2.92 8.72
N ILE A 74 -12.77 3.97 9.51
CA ILE A 74 -11.78 3.85 10.58
C ILE A 74 -12.13 2.75 11.58
N GLY A 75 -13.39 2.62 11.99
CA GLY A 75 -13.83 1.55 12.89
C GLY A 75 -13.56 0.15 12.34
N CYS A 76 -13.85 -0.06 11.05
CA CYS A 76 -13.55 -1.34 10.37
C CYS A 76 -12.04 -1.61 10.33
N ARG A 77 -11.21 -0.60 10.06
CA ARG A 77 -9.74 -0.75 10.06
C ARG A 77 -9.21 -1.11 11.45
N ILE A 78 -9.69 -0.42 12.50
CA ILE A 78 -9.29 -0.70 13.90
C ILE A 78 -9.61 -2.14 14.26
N GLN A 79 -10.81 -2.62 13.98
CA GLN A 79 -11.21 -4.01 14.26
C GLN A 79 -10.34 -5.03 13.51
N ARG A 80 -10.07 -4.81 12.23
CA ARG A 80 -9.21 -5.69 11.42
C ARG A 80 -7.77 -5.73 11.94
N ILE A 81 -7.24 -4.58 12.35
CA ILE A 81 -5.89 -4.47 12.91
C ILE A 81 -5.83 -5.11 14.29
N ALA A 82 -6.80 -4.85 15.18
CA ALA A 82 -6.89 -5.47 16.49
C ALA A 82 -6.89 -7.01 16.38
N THR A 83 -7.70 -7.55 15.47
CA THR A 83 -7.75 -9.01 15.22
C THR A 83 -6.45 -9.56 14.69
N ARG A 84 -5.85 -8.91 13.68
CA ARG A 84 -4.60 -9.34 13.06
C ARG A 84 -3.42 -9.33 14.02
N ASP A 85 -3.29 -8.27 14.81
CA ASP A 85 -2.15 -8.01 15.69
C ASP A 85 -2.41 -8.50 17.12
N ASN A 86 -3.56 -9.18 17.35
CA ASN A 86 -3.98 -9.74 18.63
C ASN A 86 -4.00 -8.71 19.77
N VAL A 87 -4.48 -7.49 19.48
CA VAL A 87 -4.62 -6.41 20.46
C VAL A 87 -6.00 -6.51 21.09
N ALA A 88 -6.06 -6.87 22.38
CA ALA A 88 -7.31 -7.13 23.08
C ALA A 88 -8.12 -5.85 23.41
N ASP A 89 -7.44 -4.71 23.58
CA ASP A 89 -8.08 -3.44 23.91
C ASP A 89 -8.30 -2.59 22.65
N GLU A 90 -9.58 -2.32 22.36
CA GLU A 90 -10.00 -1.55 21.19
C GLU A 90 -9.47 -0.09 21.22
N LYS A 91 -9.39 0.52 22.40
CA LYS A 91 -8.85 1.90 22.52
C LYS A 91 -7.38 1.93 22.18
N THR A 92 -6.62 0.95 22.64
CA THR A 92 -5.21 0.79 22.30
C THR A 92 -5.03 0.54 20.80
N ALA A 93 -5.84 -0.33 20.21
CA ALA A 93 -5.82 -0.59 18.77
C ALA A 93 -6.15 0.68 17.96
N ALA A 94 -7.13 1.47 18.42
CA ALA A 94 -7.50 2.75 17.79
C ALA A 94 -6.35 3.75 17.84
N ALA A 95 -5.75 3.94 19.02
CA ALA A 95 -4.63 4.88 19.21
C ALA A 95 -3.44 4.51 18.31
N LEU A 96 -3.02 3.24 18.32
CA LEU A 96 -1.92 2.74 17.49
C LEU A 96 -2.20 2.87 15.99
N THR A 97 -3.44 2.62 15.57
CA THR A 97 -3.84 2.76 14.17
C THR A 97 -3.77 4.21 13.70
N LEU A 98 -4.34 5.14 14.47
CA LEU A 98 -4.36 6.56 14.14
C LEU A 98 -2.94 7.16 14.14
N GLU A 99 -2.15 6.85 15.17
CA GLU A 99 -0.75 7.30 15.25
C GLU A 99 0.06 6.83 14.05
N ARG A 100 -0.08 5.56 13.68
CA ARG A 100 0.61 5.00 12.51
C ARG A 100 0.19 5.70 11.22
N GLU A 101 -1.13 5.89 11.01
CA GLU A 101 -1.65 6.54 9.80
C GLU A 101 -1.17 8.00 9.70
N GLN A 102 -1.13 8.72 10.82
CA GLN A 102 -0.63 10.09 10.85
C GLN A 102 0.87 10.14 10.54
N CYS A 103 1.67 9.30 11.20
CA CYS A 103 3.11 9.22 10.95
C CYS A 103 3.44 8.89 9.49
N GLU A 104 2.66 7.99 8.86
CA GLU A 104 2.84 7.65 7.46
C GLU A 104 2.45 8.83 6.54
N ALA A 105 1.33 9.51 6.79
CA ALA A 105 0.90 10.67 6.02
C ALA A 105 1.93 11.82 6.08
N ASP A 106 2.48 12.09 7.27
CA ASP A 106 3.49 13.13 7.47
C ASP A 106 4.79 12.80 6.73
N ARG A 107 5.22 11.53 6.75
CA ARG A 107 6.38 11.07 5.99
C ARG A 107 6.17 11.22 4.49
N TYR A 108 5.02 10.81 3.95
CA TYR A 108 4.73 10.91 2.52
C TYR A 108 4.69 12.36 2.04
N ARG A 109 4.11 13.23 2.85
CA ARG A 109 4.12 14.67 2.56
C ARG A 109 5.53 15.26 2.61
N SER A 110 6.33 14.89 3.62
CA SER A 110 7.70 15.39 3.81
C SER A 110 8.68 14.88 2.73
N TYR A 111 8.58 13.58 2.36
CA TYR A 111 9.58 12.97 1.48
C TYR A 111 9.26 13.10 0.00
N TYR A 112 7.97 13.15 -0.33
CA TYR A 112 7.50 13.07 -1.71
C TYR A 112 6.56 14.21 -2.09
N SER A 113 6.20 15.09 -1.16
CA SER A 113 5.16 16.10 -1.33
C SER A 113 3.81 15.50 -1.74
N ILE A 114 3.54 14.25 -1.29
CA ILE A 114 2.31 13.53 -1.58
C ILE A 114 1.34 13.71 -0.42
N ASP A 115 0.12 14.16 -0.75
CA ASP A 115 -1.03 14.08 0.14
C ASP A 115 -1.78 12.77 -0.14
N ILE A 116 -1.64 11.79 0.76
CA ILE A 116 -2.28 10.48 0.60
C ILE A 116 -3.81 10.53 0.67
N SER A 117 -4.39 11.64 1.13
CA SER A 117 -5.84 11.87 1.11
C SER A 117 -6.37 12.33 -0.24
N ASP A 118 -5.49 12.73 -1.16
CA ASP A 118 -5.87 13.03 -2.54
C ASP A 118 -6.09 11.74 -3.31
N LEU A 119 -7.34 11.39 -3.53
CA LEU A 119 -7.75 10.20 -4.25
C LEU A 119 -7.98 10.44 -5.76
N SER A 120 -7.69 11.62 -6.26
CA SER A 120 -7.93 11.99 -7.68
C SER A 120 -7.12 11.17 -8.69
N ILE A 121 -6.01 10.56 -8.24
CA ILE A 121 -5.16 9.70 -9.08
C ILE A 121 -5.75 8.30 -9.31
N TYR A 122 -6.75 7.89 -8.52
CA TYR A 122 -7.30 6.54 -8.59
C TYR A 122 -8.48 6.48 -9.57
N HIS A 123 -8.51 5.42 -10.36
CA HIS A 123 -9.59 5.16 -11.32
C HIS A 123 -10.83 4.58 -10.65
N ILE A 124 -10.62 3.82 -9.55
CA ILE A 124 -11.69 3.17 -8.79
C ILE A 124 -11.40 3.32 -7.29
N ILE A 125 -12.45 3.64 -6.52
CA ILE A 125 -12.41 3.64 -5.06
C ILE A 125 -13.47 2.66 -4.57
N LEU A 126 -13.04 1.63 -3.83
CA LEU A 126 -13.93 0.58 -3.33
C LEU A 126 -13.96 0.59 -1.80
N ASN A 127 -15.16 0.66 -1.22
CA ASN A 127 -15.35 0.46 0.20
C ASN A 127 -15.36 -1.03 0.53
N SER A 128 -14.30 -1.53 1.16
CA SER A 128 -14.13 -2.94 1.51
C SER A 128 -14.90 -3.36 2.78
N GLU A 129 -15.68 -2.48 3.40
CA GLU A 129 -16.50 -2.84 4.57
C GLU A 129 -17.67 -3.75 4.19
N HIS A 130 -18.31 -3.48 3.05
CA HIS A 130 -19.53 -4.15 2.64
C HIS A 130 -19.31 -5.30 1.65
N TRP A 131 -18.07 -5.54 1.25
CA TRP A 131 -17.73 -6.54 0.24
C TRP A 131 -16.76 -7.58 0.81
N GLY A 132 -17.05 -8.84 0.58
CA GLY A 132 -16.08 -9.91 0.78
C GLY A 132 -14.96 -9.87 -0.27
N VAL A 133 -13.88 -10.62 -0.01
CA VAL A 133 -12.72 -10.70 -0.92
C VAL A 133 -13.13 -11.09 -2.35
N GLU A 134 -14.00 -12.07 -2.49
CA GLU A 134 -14.49 -12.56 -3.80
C GLU A 134 -15.27 -11.46 -4.54
N GLY A 135 -16.14 -10.71 -3.84
CA GLY A 135 -16.89 -9.62 -4.44
C GLY A 135 -15.99 -8.47 -4.91
N LEU A 136 -15.00 -8.10 -4.12
CA LEU A 136 -14.00 -7.10 -4.52
C LEU A 136 -13.18 -7.58 -5.72
N GLY A 137 -12.76 -8.85 -5.73
CA GLY A 137 -12.06 -9.46 -6.85
C GLY A 137 -12.86 -9.40 -8.13
N ALA A 138 -14.13 -9.81 -8.09
CA ALA A 138 -15.02 -9.79 -9.26
C ALA A 138 -15.24 -8.37 -9.83
N ILE A 139 -15.31 -7.35 -8.97
CA ILE A 139 -15.41 -5.94 -9.39
C ILE A 139 -14.12 -5.53 -10.15
N ILE A 140 -12.96 -5.84 -9.56
CA ILE A 140 -11.66 -5.48 -10.15
C ILE A 140 -11.45 -6.24 -11.47
N ASP A 141 -11.74 -7.54 -11.54
CA ASP A 141 -11.63 -8.35 -12.74
C ASP A 141 -12.53 -7.81 -13.87
N THR A 142 -13.75 -7.41 -13.51
CA THR A 142 -14.67 -6.78 -14.46
C THR A 142 -14.12 -5.45 -14.97
N ALA A 143 -13.53 -4.64 -14.08
CA ALA A 143 -12.93 -3.38 -14.47
C ALA A 143 -11.75 -3.60 -15.43
N ILE A 144 -10.85 -4.53 -15.12
CA ILE A 144 -9.72 -4.91 -15.99
C ILE A 144 -10.23 -5.36 -17.37
N ALA A 145 -11.22 -6.24 -17.40
CA ALA A 145 -11.78 -6.76 -18.67
C ALA A 145 -12.49 -5.69 -19.52
N ARG A 146 -12.79 -4.52 -18.95
CA ARG A 146 -13.46 -3.39 -19.60
C ARG A 146 -12.59 -2.15 -19.77
N LEU A 147 -11.32 -2.22 -19.42
CA LEU A 147 -10.38 -1.16 -19.71
C LEU A 147 -10.36 -0.90 -21.22
N LYS A 148 -10.41 0.37 -21.58
CA LYS A 148 -10.17 0.74 -22.99
C LYS A 148 -8.69 0.51 -23.27
N PRO A 149 -8.35 -0.01 -24.47
CA PRO A 149 -6.94 -0.01 -24.89
C PRO A 149 -6.39 1.42 -24.81
N ASP A 150 -5.20 1.56 -24.24
CA ASP A 150 -4.51 2.85 -24.24
C ASP A 150 -4.02 3.09 -25.69
N GLU A 151 -4.72 3.98 -26.40
CA GLU A 151 -4.36 4.34 -27.79
C GLU A 151 -3.04 5.16 -27.87
N THR A 152 -2.39 5.43 -26.72
CA THR A 152 -1.19 6.28 -26.63
C THR A 152 0.08 5.54 -26.23
N ARG A 153 0.04 4.22 -26.08
CA ARG A 153 1.24 3.39 -25.86
C ARG A 153 1.81 2.78 -27.10
#